data_296bc9ef47002c0755bb5bbd98fc4c57
#
_entry.id   296bc9ef47002c0755bb5bbd98fc4c57
#
_cell.length_a   1.000
_cell.length_b   1.000
_cell.length_c   1.000
_cell.angle_alpha   90.00
_cell.angle_beta   90.00
_cell.angle_gamma   90.00
#
_symmetry.space_group_name_H-M   'P 1'
#
loop_
_entity.id
_entity.type
_entity.pdbx_description
1 polymer ?
#
loop_
_entity_poly.entity_id
_entity_poly.type
_entity_poly.pdbx_seq_one_letter_code
_entity_poly.pdbx_strand_id
1 'polypeptide(L)'
;PYSYTWGHLFPARFEHWLDHCVLRPGPEVAAGWIAHYDAFIRKLSMASGGRQVVMKSPGDTARLALLLRQYPNARFVYIHRDPVAVFHSNRYLWDVIRGEFSLQNISDSDVDARILTTYQALLGSYLVQRDKVPASQLAEVRYEALRADPLSELRWVYHRLGLGEPPSGLTS
;
A
#
# COMPACT_ATOMS: atom_id res chain seq x y z
N PRO A 1 8.88 -13.17 4.48
CA PRO A 1 7.98 -12.08 4.86
C PRO A 1 8.39 -10.79 4.15
N TYR A 2 7.41 -10.11 3.55
CA TYR A 2 7.64 -8.95 2.67
C TYR A 2 6.86 -7.71 3.16
N SER A 3 6.86 -7.50 4.48
CA SER A 3 6.18 -6.38 5.12
C SER A 3 7.06 -5.73 6.16
N TYR A 4 7.14 -4.40 6.14
CA TYR A 4 7.85 -3.63 7.17
C TYR A 4 7.21 -3.79 8.56
N THR A 5 5.98 -4.29 8.65
CA THR A 5 5.30 -4.52 9.94
C THR A 5 6.03 -5.51 10.83
N TRP A 6 6.83 -6.42 10.26
CA TRP A 6 7.73 -7.27 11.03
C TRP A 6 8.81 -6.48 11.79
N GLY A 7 9.16 -5.30 11.30
CA GLY A 7 10.05 -4.37 11.97
C GLY A 7 9.47 -3.77 13.25
N HIS A 8 8.17 -3.83 13.47
CA HIS A 8 7.57 -3.45 14.75
C HIS A 8 7.77 -4.50 15.83
N LEU A 9 7.73 -5.79 15.45
CA LEU A 9 8.00 -6.90 16.37
C LEU A 9 9.51 -6.99 16.67
N PHE A 10 10.33 -6.81 15.65
CA PHE A 10 11.79 -6.93 15.71
C PHE A 10 12.48 -5.62 15.29
N PRO A 11 12.40 -4.56 16.11
CA PRO A 11 12.95 -3.26 15.76
C PRO A 11 14.42 -3.27 15.36
N ALA A 12 15.26 -4.10 15.97
CA ALA A 12 16.68 -4.20 15.59
C ALA A 12 16.92 -4.64 14.13
N ARG A 13 15.89 -5.16 13.45
CA ARG A 13 15.96 -5.60 12.06
C ARG A 13 15.02 -4.81 11.13
N PHE A 14 14.60 -3.63 11.54
CA PHE A 14 13.59 -2.84 10.81
C PHE A 14 13.99 -2.59 9.36
N GLU A 15 15.21 -2.16 9.11
CA GLU A 15 15.70 -1.86 7.76
C GLU A 15 15.64 -3.10 6.84
N HIS A 16 15.98 -4.26 7.37
CA HIS A 16 15.85 -5.51 6.63
C HIS A 16 14.40 -5.77 6.16
N TRP A 17 13.43 -5.55 7.03
CA TRP A 17 12.03 -5.74 6.68
C TRP A 17 11.51 -4.67 5.72
N LEU A 18 11.94 -3.43 5.88
CA LEU A 18 11.62 -2.35 4.97
C LEU A 18 12.20 -2.61 3.57
N ASP A 19 13.46 -3.00 3.47
CA ASP A 19 14.11 -3.33 2.21
C ASP A 19 13.38 -4.45 1.45
N HIS A 20 12.98 -5.50 2.16
CA HIS A 20 12.16 -6.57 1.57
C HIS A 20 10.76 -6.09 1.18
N CYS A 21 10.18 -5.16 1.94
CA CYS A 21 8.90 -4.56 1.59
C CYS A 21 8.97 -3.80 0.27
N VAL A 22 10.01 -3.00 0.06
CA VAL A 22 10.19 -2.22 -1.17
C VAL A 22 10.97 -2.98 -2.26
N LEU A 23 11.25 -4.26 -2.05
CA LEU A 23 11.93 -5.17 -2.99
C LEU A 23 13.36 -4.71 -3.37
N ARG A 24 14.04 -4.00 -2.47
CA ARG A 24 15.40 -3.49 -2.68
C ARG A 24 16.46 -4.59 -2.86
N PRO A 25 16.37 -5.75 -2.17
CA PRO A 25 17.39 -6.81 -2.31
C PRO A 25 17.48 -7.45 -3.70
N GLY A 26 16.55 -7.12 -4.62
CA GLY A 26 16.70 -7.46 -6.03
C GLY A 26 15.69 -8.46 -6.60
N PRO A 27 15.97 -8.99 -7.79
CA PRO A 27 14.99 -9.72 -8.58
C PRO A 27 14.54 -11.06 -7.96
N GLU A 28 15.39 -11.73 -7.21
CA GLU A 28 15.01 -12.99 -6.53
C GLU A 28 13.97 -12.75 -5.43
N VAL A 29 14.14 -11.67 -4.65
CA VAL A 29 13.17 -11.26 -3.63
C VAL A 29 11.86 -10.84 -4.28
N ALA A 30 11.92 -10.13 -5.40
CA ALA A 30 10.73 -9.74 -6.16
C ALA A 30 10.00 -10.97 -6.74
N ALA A 31 10.73 -11.95 -7.28
CA ALA A 31 10.16 -13.20 -7.80
C ALA A 31 9.51 -14.03 -6.68
N GLY A 32 10.17 -14.15 -5.54
CA GLY A 32 9.62 -14.82 -4.37
C GLY A 32 8.35 -14.15 -3.85
N TRP A 33 8.36 -12.82 -3.77
CA TRP A 33 7.18 -12.06 -3.35
C TRP A 33 6.00 -12.27 -4.29
N ILE A 34 6.19 -12.12 -5.61
CA ILE A 34 5.10 -12.20 -6.58
C ILE A 34 4.51 -13.62 -6.64
N ALA A 35 5.32 -14.66 -6.48
CA ALA A 35 4.84 -16.03 -6.43
C ALA A 35 3.87 -16.27 -5.25
N HIS A 36 4.21 -15.76 -4.06
CA HIS A 36 3.34 -15.84 -2.89
C HIS A 36 2.08 -14.98 -3.05
N TYR A 37 2.24 -13.78 -3.59
CA TYR A 37 1.13 -12.85 -3.82
C TYR A 37 0.14 -13.43 -4.83
N ASP A 38 0.61 -13.96 -5.96
CA ASP A 38 -0.23 -14.60 -6.97
C ASP A 38 -0.98 -15.81 -6.41
N ALA A 39 -0.29 -16.67 -5.65
CA ALA A 39 -0.94 -17.81 -5.00
C ALA A 39 -2.05 -17.36 -4.04
N PHE A 40 -1.86 -16.24 -3.34
CA PHE A 40 -2.87 -15.67 -2.46
C PHE A 40 -4.05 -15.10 -3.24
N ILE A 41 -3.80 -14.32 -4.30
CA ILE A 41 -4.85 -13.76 -5.17
C ILE A 41 -5.69 -14.88 -5.81
N ARG A 42 -5.05 -15.97 -6.28
CA ARG A 42 -5.77 -17.14 -6.84
C ARG A 42 -6.71 -17.76 -5.81
N LYS A 43 -6.24 -17.93 -4.56
CA LYS A 43 -7.11 -18.46 -3.48
C LYS A 43 -8.31 -17.56 -3.21
N LEU A 44 -8.09 -16.24 -3.17
CA LEU A 44 -9.17 -15.26 -2.98
C LEU A 44 -10.16 -15.30 -4.15
N SER A 45 -9.67 -15.35 -5.39
CA SER A 45 -10.51 -15.44 -6.58
C SER A 45 -11.37 -16.71 -6.56
N MET A 46 -10.78 -17.86 -6.24
CA MET A 46 -11.53 -19.11 -6.10
C MET A 46 -12.60 -19.02 -4.99
N ALA A 47 -12.22 -18.52 -3.84
CA ALA A 47 -13.15 -18.37 -2.70
C ALA A 47 -14.29 -17.38 -2.98
N SER A 48 -14.06 -16.39 -3.84
CA SER A 48 -15.07 -15.39 -4.23
C SER A 48 -15.89 -15.78 -5.46
N GLY A 49 -15.71 -17.00 -6.00
CA GLY A 49 -16.40 -17.44 -7.23
C GLY A 49 -15.99 -16.67 -8.47
N GLY A 50 -14.72 -16.26 -8.56
CA GLY A 50 -14.17 -15.51 -9.70
C GLY A 50 -14.50 -14.03 -9.74
N ARG A 51 -15.08 -13.47 -8.67
CA ARG A 51 -15.34 -12.03 -8.57
C ARG A 51 -14.05 -11.23 -8.55
N GLN A 52 -14.13 -9.96 -8.95
CA GLN A 52 -13.01 -9.03 -8.88
C GLN A 52 -12.50 -8.90 -7.44
N VAL A 53 -11.19 -9.04 -7.28
CA VAL A 53 -10.51 -8.92 -5.98
C VAL A 53 -10.00 -7.48 -5.82
N VAL A 54 -10.30 -6.87 -4.68
CA VAL A 54 -9.74 -5.59 -4.27
C VAL A 54 -8.73 -5.84 -3.17
N MET A 55 -7.50 -5.39 -3.37
CA MET A 55 -6.42 -5.51 -2.40
C MET A 55 -6.07 -4.17 -1.80
N LYS A 56 -5.87 -4.12 -0.48
CA LYS A 56 -5.38 -2.94 0.22
C LYS A 56 -4.10 -3.29 0.97
N SER A 57 -2.97 -2.75 0.52
CA SER A 57 -1.68 -2.95 1.16
C SER A 57 -0.81 -1.70 1.00
N PRO A 58 -0.35 -1.07 2.09
CA PRO A 58 0.56 0.07 2.00
C PRO A 58 1.87 -0.26 1.28
N GLY A 59 2.38 -1.48 1.42
CA GLY A 59 3.60 -1.93 0.75
C GLY A 59 3.48 -2.00 -0.77
N ASP A 60 2.27 -2.18 -1.30
CA ASP A 60 2.05 -2.25 -2.76
C ASP A 60 2.27 -0.89 -3.45
N THR A 61 2.25 0.20 -2.69
CA THR A 61 2.68 1.53 -3.13
C THR A 61 4.08 1.51 -3.77
N ALA A 62 4.98 0.67 -3.27
CA ALA A 62 6.34 0.54 -3.82
C ALA A 62 6.48 -0.52 -4.93
N ARG A 63 5.39 -1.16 -5.37
CA ARG A 63 5.44 -2.36 -6.23
C ARG A 63 4.61 -2.23 -7.51
N LEU A 64 4.21 -1.02 -7.89
CA LEU A 64 3.31 -0.76 -9.02
C LEU A 64 3.79 -1.42 -10.31
N ALA A 65 5.05 -1.23 -10.69
CA ALA A 65 5.59 -1.79 -11.93
C ALA A 65 5.62 -3.32 -11.93
N LEU A 66 5.88 -3.95 -10.78
CA LEU A 66 5.85 -5.41 -10.65
C LEU A 66 4.42 -5.93 -10.73
N LEU A 67 3.48 -5.29 -10.05
CA LEU A 67 2.06 -5.64 -10.08
C LEU A 67 1.46 -5.47 -11.47
N LEU A 68 1.78 -4.37 -12.16
CA LEU A 68 1.31 -4.14 -13.53
C LEU A 68 1.85 -5.20 -14.52
N ARG A 69 3.12 -5.59 -14.36
CA ARG A 69 3.72 -6.65 -15.18
C ARG A 69 3.04 -8.01 -14.95
N GLN A 70 2.72 -8.33 -13.69
CA GLN A 70 2.06 -9.59 -13.34
C GLN A 70 0.57 -9.60 -13.71
N TYR A 71 -0.08 -8.46 -13.55
CA TYR A 71 -1.51 -8.26 -13.80
C TYR A 71 -1.71 -7.06 -14.74
N PRO A 72 -1.56 -7.25 -16.07
CA PRO A 72 -1.61 -6.13 -17.03
C PRO A 72 -2.91 -5.34 -17.02
N ASN A 73 -4.01 -5.96 -16.56
CA ASN A 73 -5.32 -5.33 -16.44
C ASN A 73 -5.61 -4.77 -15.03
N ALA A 74 -4.63 -4.79 -14.12
CA ALA A 74 -4.79 -4.24 -12.79
C ALA A 74 -5.10 -2.73 -12.85
N ARG A 75 -5.91 -2.28 -11.92
CA ARG A 75 -6.22 -0.86 -11.70
C ARG A 75 -5.74 -0.47 -10.32
N PHE A 76 -5.19 0.73 -10.23
CA PHE A 76 -4.56 1.23 -9.00
C PHE A 76 -5.28 2.47 -8.53
N VAL A 77 -5.58 2.52 -7.25
CA VAL A 77 -6.04 3.72 -6.56
C VAL A 77 -5.00 4.10 -5.53
N TYR A 78 -4.36 5.25 -5.71
CA TYR A 78 -3.41 5.80 -4.77
C TYR A 78 -4.07 6.92 -3.98
N ILE A 79 -4.26 6.70 -2.68
CA ILE A 79 -4.83 7.70 -1.78
C ILE A 79 -3.68 8.41 -1.09
N HIS A 80 -3.52 9.71 -1.36
CA HIS A 80 -2.52 10.55 -0.71
C HIS A 80 -3.15 11.53 0.28
N ARG A 81 -2.38 11.92 1.26
CA ARG A 81 -2.81 12.80 2.35
C ARG A 81 -1.69 13.77 2.69
N ASP A 82 -2.02 14.87 3.38
CA ASP A 82 -1.02 15.78 3.95
C ASP A 82 0.06 15.00 4.72
N PRO A 83 1.36 15.19 4.39
CA PRO A 83 2.44 14.40 4.97
C PRO A 83 2.59 14.58 6.49
N VAL A 84 2.28 15.78 7.02
CA VAL A 84 2.35 16.02 8.46
C VAL A 84 1.24 15.25 9.18
N ALA A 85 0.03 15.25 8.60
CA ALA A 85 -1.08 14.46 9.12
C ALA A 85 -0.80 12.94 9.04
N VAL A 86 -0.12 12.48 7.98
CA VAL A 86 0.34 11.09 7.85
C VAL A 86 1.36 10.75 8.93
N PHE A 87 2.34 11.62 9.19
CA PHE A 87 3.34 11.41 10.21
C PHE A 87 2.70 11.25 11.60
N HIS A 88 1.86 12.18 12.02
CA HIS A 88 1.19 12.10 13.33
C HIS A 88 0.28 10.88 13.47
N SER A 89 -0.43 10.52 12.41
CA SER A 89 -1.26 9.31 12.41
C SER A 89 -0.43 8.03 12.56
N ASN A 90 0.70 7.94 11.85
CA ASN A 90 1.62 6.81 11.98
C ASN A 90 2.30 6.80 13.36
N ARG A 91 2.67 7.96 13.90
CA ARG A 91 3.29 8.06 15.23
C ARG A 91 2.38 7.45 16.29
N TYR A 92 1.09 7.83 16.28
CA TYR A 92 0.11 7.25 17.18
C TYR A 92 -0.04 5.73 16.97
N LEU A 93 -0.22 5.28 15.72
CA LEU A 93 -0.38 3.87 15.39
C LEU A 93 0.84 3.04 15.82
N TRP A 94 2.05 3.54 15.56
CA TRP A 94 3.27 2.81 15.89
C TRP A 94 3.53 2.76 17.39
N ASP A 95 3.11 3.77 18.15
CA ASP A 95 3.15 3.73 19.61
C ASP A 95 2.26 2.63 20.17
N VAL A 96 1.02 2.52 19.66
CA VAL A 96 0.12 1.43 20.05
C VAL A 96 0.71 0.06 19.68
N ILE A 97 1.19 -0.09 18.43
CA ILE A 97 1.74 -1.38 17.96
C ILE A 97 2.98 -1.77 18.78
N ARG A 98 3.90 -0.84 19.07
CA ARG A 98 5.10 -1.18 19.86
C ARG A 98 4.76 -1.54 21.30
N GLY A 99 3.77 -0.88 21.89
CA GLY A 99 3.32 -1.17 23.25
C GLY A 99 2.74 -2.57 23.39
N GLU A 100 2.04 -3.05 22.36
CA GLU A 100 1.33 -4.33 22.39
C GLU A 100 2.17 -5.50 21.83
N PHE A 101 3.00 -5.26 20.82
CA PHE A 101 3.58 -6.34 20.02
C PHE A 101 5.11 -6.31 19.92
N SER A 102 5.81 -5.24 20.33
CA SER A 102 7.26 -5.18 20.17
C SER A 102 7.94 -6.15 21.16
N LEU A 103 8.83 -6.96 20.61
CA LEU A 103 9.66 -7.89 21.38
C LEU A 103 10.99 -7.28 21.83
N GLN A 104 11.23 -6.02 21.48
CA GLN A 104 12.46 -5.30 21.76
C GLN A 104 12.16 -3.84 22.07
N ASN A 105 12.98 -3.21 22.91
CA ASN A 105 12.86 -1.79 23.18
C ASN A 105 13.33 -0.93 22.00
N ILE A 106 12.64 0.18 21.78
CA ILE A 106 12.95 1.17 20.77
C ILE A 106 12.68 2.56 21.32
N SER A 107 13.57 3.51 21.06
CA SER A 107 13.40 4.92 21.48
C SER A 107 12.34 5.65 20.63
N ASP A 108 11.78 6.73 21.17
CA ASP A 108 10.82 7.58 20.44
C ASP A 108 11.46 8.21 19.19
N SER A 109 12.71 8.65 19.31
CA SER A 109 13.46 9.21 18.17
C SER A 109 13.68 8.18 17.05
N ASP A 110 13.91 6.92 17.39
CA ASP A 110 14.03 5.86 16.39
C ASP A 110 12.69 5.57 15.70
N VAL A 111 11.58 5.62 16.45
CA VAL A 111 10.24 5.48 15.85
C VAL A 111 9.99 6.60 14.84
N ASP A 112 10.27 7.84 15.20
CA ASP A 112 10.09 9.00 14.32
C ASP A 112 10.94 8.88 13.05
N ALA A 113 12.22 8.53 13.21
CA ALA A 113 13.13 8.31 12.08
C ALA A 113 12.61 7.21 11.14
N ARG A 114 12.10 6.11 11.67
CA ARG A 114 11.59 4.99 10.87
C ARG A 114 10.29 5.30 10.16
N ILE A 115 9.40 6.10 10.76
CA ILE A 115 8.21 6.60 10.07
C ILE A 115 8.62 7.38 8.83
N LEU A 116 9.58 8.31 8.98
CA LEU A 116 10.08 9.14 7.88
C LEU A 116 10.76 8.28 6.81
N THR A 117 11.64 7.35 7.20
CA THR A 117 12.33 6.43 6.29
C THR A 117 11.32 5.57 5.51
N THR A 118 10.30 5.04 6.18
CA THR A 118 9.25 4.24 5.53
C THR A 118 8.47 5.08 4.53
N TYR A 119 8.05 6.28 4.92
CA TYR A 119 7.33 7.18 4.04
C TYR A 119 8.15 7.54 2.80
N GLN A 120 9.41 7.90 2.98
CA GLN A 120 10.33 8.22 1.87
C GLN A 120 10.54 7.02 0.94
N ALA A 121 10.73 5.82 1.49
CA ALA A 121 10.94 4.61 0.69
C ALA A 121 9.71 4.25 -0.16
N LEU A 122 8.52 4.29 0.43
CA LEU A 122 7.26 3.98 -0.26
C LEU A 122 6.92 5.06 -1.30
N LEU A 123 6.92 6.32 -0.90
CA LEU A 123 6.59 7.44 -1.80
C LEU A 123 7.62 7.59 -2.92
N GLY A 124 8.92 7.50 -2.61
CA GLY A 124 9.98 7.57 -3.62
C GLY A 124 9.85 6.45 -4.66
N SER A 125 9.56 5.22 -4.23
CA SER A 125 9.28 4.10 -5.14
C SER A 125 8.04 4.35 -6.00
N TYR A 126 6.98 4.89 -5.42
CA TYR A 126 5.75 5.25 -6.14
C TYR A 126 6.03 6.28 -7.25
N LEU A 127 6.68 7.40 -6.90
CA LEU A 127 6.96 8.50 -7.82
C LEU A 127 7.80 8.06 -9.04
N VAL A 128 8.73 7.12 -8.84
CA VAL A 128 9.54 6.56 -9.96
C VAL A 128 8.73 5.61 -10.84
N GLN A 129 7.69 4.98 -10.29
CA GLN A 129 6.96 3.92 -10.99
C GLN A 129 5.63 4.38 -11.59
N ARG A 130 4.99 5.40 -11.04
CA ARG A 130 3.63 5.83 -11.42
C ARG A 130 3.51 6.18 -12.90
N ASP A 131 4.53 6.80 -13.48
CA ASP A 131 4.53 7.22 -14.88
C ASP A 131 4.63 6.04 -15.86
N LYS A 132 4.93 4.84 -15.36
CA LYS A 132 4.90 3.58 -16.13
C LYS A 132 3.51 2.94 -16.17
N VAL A 133 2.58 3.41 -15.33
CA VAL A 133 1.21 2.91 -15.28
C VAL A 133 0.38 3.70 -16.29
N PRO A 134 -0.35 3.03 -17.19
CA PRO A 134 -1.26 3.74 -18.11
C PRO A 134 -2.24 4.63 -17.35
N ALA A 135 -2.51 5.82 -17.89
CA ALA A 135 -3.37 6.80 -17.23
C ALA A 135 -4.79 6.28 -16.95
N SER A 136 -5.28 5.33 -17.76
CA SER A 136 -6.58 4.66 -17.55
C SER A 136 -6.56 3.59 -16.46
N GLN A 137 -5.40 3.28 -15.90
CA GLN A 137 -5.22 2.27 -14.85
C GLN A 137 -4.79 2.85 -13.50
N LEU A 138 -4.60 4.18 -13.41
CA LEU A 138 -4.22 4.86 -12.18
C LEU A 138 -5.18 6.02 -11.86
N ALA A 139 -5.71 5.99 -10.64
CA ALA A 139 -6.44 7.10 -10.03
C ALA A 139 -5.70 7.56 -8.77
N GLU A 140 -5.35 8.85 -8.69
CA GLU A 140 -4.75 9.48 -7.51
C GLU A 140 -5.82 10.30 -6.80
N VAL A 141 -6.09 9.99 -5.53
CA VAL A 141 -7.18 10.57 -4.76
C VAL A 141 -6.64 11.28 -3.54
N ARG A 142 -7.08 12.51 -3.30
CA ARG A 142 -6.77 13.20 -2.04
C ARG A 142 -7.69 12.68 -0.92
N TYR A 143 -7.08 12.28 0.18
CA TYR A 143 -7.83 11.82 1.35
C TYR A 143 -8.86 12.86 1.85
N GLU A 144 -8.48 14.14 1.83
CA GLU A 144 -9.32 15.24 2.28
C GLU A 144 -10.57 15.40 1.40
N ALA A 145 -10.44 15.24 0.07
CA ALA A 145 -11.56 15.26 -0.86
C ALA A 145 -12.46 14.03 -0.67
N LEU A 146 -11.85 12.83 -0.57
CA LEU A 146 -12.58 11.60 -0.29
C LEU A 146 -13.37 11.66 1.03
N ARG A 147 -12.83 12.32 2.04
CA ARG A 147 -13.50 12.51 3.33
C ARG A 147 -14.65 13.53 3.24
N ALA A 148 -14.48 14.57 2.44
CA ALA A 148 -15.47 15.64 2.29
C ALA A 148 -16.69 15.19 1.47
N ASP A 149 -16.45 14.48 0.37
CA ASP A 149 -17.50 13.94 -0.51
C ASP A 149 -17.10 12.56 -1.07
N PRO A 150 -17.32 11.49 -0.28
CA PRO A 150 -16.94 10.13 -0.68
C PRO A 150 -17.58 9.66 -1.97
N LEU A 151 -18.85 10.05 -2.20
CA LEU A 151 -19.60 9.56 -3.36
C LEU A 151 -19.10 10.16 -4.67
N SER A 152 -18.85 11.45 -4.69
CA SER A 152 -18.32 12.13 -5.87
C SER A 152 -16.91 11.61 -6.20
N GLU A 153 -16.04 11.44 -5.19
CA GLU A 153 -14.71 10.90 -5.40
C GLU A 153 -14.73 9.44 -5.89
N LEU A 154 -15.61 8.60 -5.36
CA LEU A 154 -15.78 7.22 -5.84
C LEU A 154 -16.30 7.19 -7.29
N ARG A 155 -17.29 8.01 -7.66
CA ARG A 155 -17.76 8.10 -9.04
C ARG A 155 -16.61 8.51 -9.97
N TRP A 156 -15.82 9.50 -9.56
CA TRP A 156 -14.64 9.92 -10.34
C TRP A 156 -13.64 8.78 -10.51
N VAL A 157 -13.32 8.02 -9.44
CA VAL A 157 -12.44 6.85 -9.51
C VAL A 157 -12.97 5.79 -10.46
N TYR A 158 -14.26 5.45 -10.36
CA TYR A 158 -14.89 4.46 -11.24
C TYR A 158 -14.84 4.89 -12.70
N HIS A 159 -15.18 6.13 -13.00
CA HIS A 159 -15.07 6.71 -14.34
C HIS A 159 -13.63 6.73 -14.84
N ARG A 160 -12.70 7.21 -14.03
CA ARG A 160 -11.27 7.30 -14.36
C ARG A 160 -10.66 5.95 -14.71
N LEU A 161 -11.07 4.89 -14.02
CA LEU A 161 -10.55 3.54 -14.18
C LEU A 161 -11.38 2.65 -15.11
N GLY A 162 -12.43 3.20 -15.73
CA GLY A 162 -13.32 2.45 -16.62
C GLY A 162 -14.02 1.28 -15.93
N LEU A 163 -14.46 1.45 -14.69
CA LEU A 163 -15.12 0.42 -13.88
C LEU A 163 -16.65 0.44 -14.01
N GLY A 164 -17.22 1.35 -14.82
CA GLY A 164 -18.67 1.56 -14.90
C GLY A 164 -19.17 2.42 -13.74
N GLU A 165 -20.44 2.27 -13.39
CA GLU A 165 -21.02 2.97 -12.25
C GLU A 165 -20.71 2.26 -10.92
N PRO A 166 -20.46 3.01 -9.84
CA PRO A 166 -20.32 2.41 -8.52
C PRO A 166 -21.62 1.73 -8.08
N PRO A 167 -21.54 0.68 -7.22
CA PRO A 167 -22.73 -0.02 -6.74
C PRO A 167 -23.76 0.92 -6.09
N SER A 168 -25.03 0.72 -6.39
CA SER A 168 -26.15 1.57 -5.93
C SER A 168 -26.37 1.58 -4.40
N GLY A 169 -25.70 0.70 -3.64
CA GLY A 169 -25.78 0.63 -2.17
C GLY A 169 -24.82 1.56 -1.43
N LEU A 170 -24.07 2.43 -2.13
CA LEU A 170 -23.14 3.40 -1.52
C LEU A 170 -23.83 4.75 -1.18
N THR A 171 -25.15 4.79 -1.12
CA THR A 171 -25.88 6.00 -0.77
C THR A 171 -25.99 6.15 0.75
N SER A 172 -25.48 7.26 1.26
CA SER A 172 -25.53 7.85 2.62
C SER A 172 -24.96 7.01 3.76
#